data_a1454a5f88c3fe0cd41f275fe48e9bec
#
_entry.id   a1454a5f88c3fe0cd41f275fe48e9bec
#
_cell.length_a   1.000
_cell.length_b   1.000
_cell.length_c   1.000
_cell.angle_alpha   90.00
_cell.angle_beta   90.00
_cell.angle_gamma   90.00
#
_symmetry.space_group_name_H-M   'P 1'
#
loop_
_entity.id
_entity.type
_entity.pdbx_description
1 polymer ?
#
loop_
_entity_poly.entity_id
_entity_poly.type
_entity_poly.pdbx_seq_one_letter_code
_entity_poly.pdbx_strand_id
1 'polypeptide(L)'
;MEFKYRLKNIDDLVKKIKPFLKNKLIFFEGDLGCGKTTLIKKICQELGYHNHVTSPTFPILNIYENKVTKIYHADFYRLNNINEVNELGIYEIMNKGDWFFIEWPELLLNSVDNPYTKIKIITLDKDTRKINLTNHEF
;
A
#
# COMPACT_ATOMS: atom_id res chain seq x y z
N MET A 1 0.41 16.12 -2.69
CA MET A 1 1.15 15.96 -3.96
C MET A 1 0.34 15.08 -4.90
N GLU A 2 0.10 15.55 -6.10
CA GLU A 2 -0.74 14.86 -7.06
C GLU A 2 0.06 14.38 -8.28
N PHE A 3 -0.26 13.18 -8.75
CA PHE A 3 0.30 12.61 -9.97
C PHE A 3 -0.81 12.02 -10.81
N LYS A 4 -0.93 12.47 -12.05
CA LYS A 4 -1.88 11.92 -13.02
C LYS A 4 -1.12 10.98 -13.95
N TYR A 5 -1.70 9.82 -14.26
CA TYR A 5 -1.03 8.83 -15.09
C TYR A 5 -2.03 7.99 -15.87
N ARG A 6 -1.56 7.44 -16.98
CA ARG A 6 -2.28 6.41 -17.72
C ARG A 6 -1.85 5.04 -17.22
N LEU A 7 -2.76 4.08 -17.19
CA LEU A 7 -2.44 2.72 -16.72
C LEU A 7 -1.25 2.11 -17.45
N LYS A 8 -1.10 2.37 -18.75
CA LYS A 8 0.03 1.87 -19.54
C LYS A 8 1.38 2.46 -19.12
N ASN A 9 1.38 3.59 -18.41
CA ASN A 9 2.58 4.28 -17.97
C ASN A 9 2.84 4.13 -16.48
N ILE A 10 2.25 3.13 -15.84
CA ILE A 10 2.36 2.93 -14.39
C ILE A 10 3.80 2.73 -13.92
N ASP A 11 4.65 2.12 -14.76
CA ASP A 11 6.06 1.94 -14.41
C ASP A 11 6.79 3.28 -14.24
N ASP A 12 6.50 4.24 -15.13
CA ASP A 12 7.06 5.58 -15.03
C ASP A 12 6.53 6.32 -13.80
N LEU A 13 5.25 6.13 -13.47
CA LEU A 13 4.67 6.70 -12.26
C LEU A 13 5.42 6.23 -11.02
N VAL A 14 5.64 4.93 -10.90
CA VAL A 14 6.30 4.36 -9.72
C VAL A 14 7.70 4.93 -9.55
N LYS A 15 8.46 5.09 -10.63
CA LYS A 15 9.76 5.73 -10.56
C LYS A 15 9.69 7.19 -10.10
N LYS A 16 8.65 7.91 -10.54
CA LYS A 16 8.45 9.30 -10.11
C LYS A 16 8.10 9.43 -8.64
N ILE A 17 7.26 8.53 -8.11
CA ILE A 17 6.80 8.64 -6.72
C ILE A 17 7.79 8.04 -5.72
N LYS A 18 8.67 7.14 -6.14
CA LYS A 18 9.59 6.46 -5.23
C LYS A 18 10.36 7.40 -4.31
N PRO A 19 10.93 8.53 -4.78
CA PRO A 19 11.64 9.47 -3.89
C PRO A 19 10.74 10.10 -2.82
N PHE A 20 9.42 10.06 -2.99
CA PHE A 20 8.45 10.65 -2.06
C PHE A 20 7.87 9.63 -1.11
N LEU A 21 8.22 8.35 -1.23
CA LEU A 21 7.81 7.29 -0.31
C LEU A 21 8.74 7.33 0.91
N LYS A 22 8.51 8.30 1.79
CA LYS A 22 9.39 8.56 2.92
C LYS A 22 9.23 7.58 4.07
N ASN A 23 8.11 6.88 4.11
CA ASN A 23 7.81 5.92 5.18
C ASN A 23 7.63 4.54 4.59
N LYS A 24 8.07 3.52 5.33
CA LYS A 24 7.88 2.13 4.90
C LYS A 24 6.48 1.61 5.16
N LEU A 25 5.73 2.26 6.04
CA LEU A 25 4.31 1.98 6.22
C LEU A 25 3.55 2.83 5.21
N ILE A 26 2.85 2.18 4.28
CA ILE A 26 2.10 2.85 3.22
C ILE A 26 0.66 2.37 3.22
N PHE A 27 -0.26 3.33 3.29
CA PHE A 27 -1.69 3.07 3.21
C PHE A 27 -2.19 3.39 1.81
N PHE A 28 -2.98 2.46 1.25
CA PHE A 28 -3.57 2.60 -0.07
C PHE A 28 -5.07 2.72 0.04
N GLU A 29 -5.61 3.83 -0.41
CA GLU A 29 -7.03 4.10 -0.45
C GLU A 29 -7.52 4.21 -1.90
N GLY A 30 -8.77 3.90 -2.12
CA GLY A 30 -9.43 4.00 -3.43
C GLY A 30 -10.53 2.98 -3.55
N ASP A 31 -11.45 3.23 -4.47
CA ASP A 31 -12.60 2.33 -4.71
C ASP A 31 -12.15 0.98 -5.25
N LEU A 32 -13.03 -0.02 -5.14
CA LEU A 32 -12.79 -1.32 -5.74
C LEU A 32 -12.51 -1.17 -7.24
N GLY A 33 -11.49 -1.88 -7.71
CA GLY A 33 -11.12 -1.85 -9.12
C GLY A 33 -10.35 -0.62 -9.57
N CYS A 34 -9.94 0.28 -8.67
CA CYS A 34 -9.19 1.47 -9.06
C CYS A 34 -7.73 1.20 -9.39
N GLY A 35 -7.21 -0.01 -9.05
CA GLY A 35 -5.84 -0.39 -9.36
C GLY A 35 -4.88 -0.41 -8.19
N LYS A 36 -5.37 -0.53 -6.94
CA LYS A 36 -4.51 -0.58 -5.75
C LYS A 36 -3.51 -1.74 -5.83
N THR A 37 -3.99 -2.95 -6.11
CA THR A 37 -3.12 -4.13 -6.17
C THR A 37 -2.10 -4.02 -7.29
N THR A 38 -2.50 -3.49 -8.45
CA THR A 38 -1.59 -3.27 -9.57
C THR A 38 -0.49 -2.29 -9.21
N LEU A 39 -0.83 -1.20 -8.54
CA LEU A 39 0.15 -0.22 -8.09
C LEU A 39 1.11 -0.84 -7.07
N ILE A 40 0.59 -1.58 -6.10
CA ILE A 40 1.40 -2.28 -5.09
C ILE A 40 2.38 -3.24 -5.77
N LYS A 41 1.92 -4.02 -6.74
CA LYS A 41 2.79 -4.92 -7.51
C LYS A 41 3.96 -4.17 -8.15
N LYS A 42 3.68 -3.03 -8.76
CA LYS A 42 4.72 -2.23 -9.42
C LYS A 42 5.69 -1.60 -8.41
N ILE A 43 5.20 -1.16 -7.28
CA ILE A 43 6.06 -0.66 -6.20
C ILE A 43 6.95 -1.80 -5.68
N CYS A 44 6.40 -2.99 -5.48
CA CYS A 44 7.19 -4.15 -5.06
C CYS A 44 8.32 -4.45 -6.05
N GLN A 45 8.03 -4.39 -7.35
CA GLN A 45 9.04 -4.60 -8.39
C GLN A 45 10.15 -3.54 -8.31
N GLU A 46 9.78 -2.28 -8.10
CA GLU A 46 10.76 -1.20 -7.96
C GLU A 46 11.61 -1.35 -6.71
N LEU A 47 11.08 -1.98 -5.67
CA LEU A 47 11.80 -2.30 -4.43
C LEU A 47 12.64 -3.58 -4.51
N GLY A 48 12.62 -4.27 -5.64
CA GLY A 48 13.44 -5.46 -5.86
C GLY A 48 12.73 -6.81 -5.72
N TYR A 49 11.40 -6.82 -5.56
CA TYR A 49 10.63 -8.06 -5.48
C TYR A 49 9.87 -8.27 -6.79
N HIS A 50 10.31 -9.23 -7.61
CA HIS A 50 9.74 -9.46 -8.95
C HIS A 50 8.85 -10.68 -9.06
N ASN A 51 8.56 -11.35 -7.95
CA ASN A 51 7.70 -12.52 -7.94
C ASN A 51 6.22 -12.14 -7.88
N HIS A 52 5.36 -13.12 -7.65
CA HIS A 52 3.93 -12.94 -7.71
C HIS A 52 3.38 -12.08 -6.57
N VAL A 53 2.59 -11.07 -6.90
CA VAL A 53 1.89 -10.22 -5.93
C VAL A 53 0.39 -10.27 -6.24
N THR A 54 -0.41 -10.63 -5.22
CA THR A 54 -1.87 -10.68 -5.31
C THR A 54 -2.49 -9.93 -4.15
N SER A 55 -3.77 -9.56 -4.30
CA SER A 55 -4.53 -9.06 -3.16
C SER A 55 -4.63 -10.15 -2.09
N PRO A 56 -4.32 -9.85 -0.83
CA PRO A 56 -4.56 -10.81 0.24
C PRO A 56 -6.05 -11.09 0.37
N THR A 57 -6.43 -12.35 0.33
CA THR A 57 -7.82 -12.75 0.49
C THR A 57 -8.04 -13.47 1.81
N PHE A 58 -7.30 -14.54 2.04
CA PHE A 58 -7.33 -15.29 3.29
C PHE A 58 -6.05 -16.15 3.39
N PRO A 59 -5.19 -15.97 4.39
CA PRO A 59 -5.32 -14.97 5.47
C PRO A 59 -5.11 -13.55 4.92
N ILE A 60 -5.61 -12.56 5.55
CA ILE A 60 -5.67 -11.15 5.14
C ILE A 60 -4.28 -10.52 4.91
N LEU A 61 -3.22 -11.24 5.16
CA LEU A 61 -1.84 -10.78 5.13
C LEU A 61 -0.98 -11.68 4.25
N ASN A 62 -0.25 -11.08 3.30
CA ASN A 62 0.78 -11.73 2.50
C ASN A 62 2.15 -11.19 2.89
N ILE A 63 3.17 -12.04 2.76
CA ILE A 63 4.57 -11.65 2.98
C ILE A 63 5.34 -11.95 1.71
N TYR A 64 6.00 -10.92 1.15
CA TYR A 64 6.85 -11.04 -0.02
C TYR A 64 8.29 -10.87 0.41
N GLU A 65 9.08 -11.91 0.27
CA GLU A 65 10.45 -11.90 0.77
C GLU A 65 11.41 -12.56 -0.21
N ASN A 66 12.56 -11.93 -0.38
CA ASN A 66 13.70 -12.48 -1.07
C ASN A 66 14.98 -12.04 -0.34
N LYS A 67 16.16 -12.23 -0.95
CA LYS A 67 17.43 -11.88 -0.30
C LYS A 67 17.64 -10.39 -0.08
N VAL A 68 16.95 -9.54 -0.84
CA VAL A 68 17.16 -8.08 -0.82
C VAL A 68 16.04 -7.32 -0.13
N THR A 69 14.82 -7.84 -0.08
CA THR A 69 13.68 -7.09 0.44
C THR A 69 12.67 -7.97 1.15
N LYS A 70 11.95 -7.37 2.08
CA LYS A 70 10.82 -7.99 2.77
C LYS A 70 9.68 -6.98 2.82
N ILE A 71 8.50 -7.41 2.36
CA ILE A 71 7.33 -6.56 2.25
C ILE A 71 6.13 -7.31 2.83
N TYR A 72 5.44 -6.68 3.79
CA TYR A 72 4.14 -7.16 4.28
C TYR A 72 3.05 -6.45 3.48
N HIS A 73 2.02 -7.18 3.12
CA HIS A 73 0.88 -6.65 2.37
C HIS A 73 -0.41 -7.15 3.01
N ALA A 74 -1.21 -6.24 3.56
CA ALA A 74 -2.47 -6.55 4.21
C ALA A 74 -3.62 -5.87 3.47
N ASP A 75 -4.81 -6.48 3.58
CA ASP A 75 -6.05 -5.94 3.02
C ASP A 75 -7.14 -6.04 4.09
N PHE A 76 -7.63 -4.91 4.55
CA PHE A 76 -8.63 -4.84 5.63
C PHE A 76 -10.07 -4.72 5.13
N TYR A 77 -10.30 -4.87 3.83
CA TYR A 77 -11.64 -4.70 3.25
C TYR A 77 -12.70 -5.55 3.94
N ARG A 78 -12.36 -6.78 4.34
CA ARG A 78 -13.29 -7.72 4.97
C ARG A 78 -13.36 -7.61 6.50
N LEU A 79 -12.53 -6.76 7.09
CA LEU A 79 -12.54 -6.58 8.55
C LEU A 79 -13.63 -5.58 8.94
N ASN A 80 -14.26 -5.82 10.10
CA ASN A 80 -15.38 -5.02 10.56
C ASN A 80 -15.01 -4.05 11.69
N ASN A 81 -13.96 -4.36 12.45
CA ASN A 81 -13.58 -3.53 13.60
C ASN A 81 -12.09 -3.65 13.93
N ILE A 82 -11.63 -2.74 14.78
CA ILE A 82 -10.22 -2.64 15.16
C ILE A 82 -9.72 -3.86 15.93
N ASN A 83 -10.59 -4.57 16.63
CA ASN A 83 -10.19 -5.77 17.38
C ASN A 83 -9.70 -6.86 16.44
N GLU A 84 -10.33 -7.01 15.27
CA GLU A 84 -9.87 -7.96 14.25
C GLU A 84 -8.49 -7.60 13.74
N VAL A 85 -8.20 -6.30 13.57
CA VAL A 85 -6.86 -5.81 13.19
C VAL A 85 -5.84 -6.19 14.28
N ASN A 86 -6.18 -5.97 15.54
CA ASN A 86 -5.30 -6.28 16.66
C ASN A 86 -4.96 -7.77 16.74
N GLU A 87 -5.91 -8.65 16.41
CA GLU A 87 -5.70 -10.09 16.40
C GLU A 87 -4.69 -10.56 15.35
N LEU A 88 -4.47 -9.76 14.31
CA LEU A 88 -3.49 -10.08 13.25
C LEU A 88 -2.05 -9.73 13.64
N GLY A 89 -1.83 -9.08 14.79
CA GLY A 89 -0.49 -8.66 15.19
C GLY A 89 0.07 -7.51 14.34
N ILE A 90 -0.81 -6.67 13.80
CA ILE A 90 -0.45 -5.60 12.86
C ILE A 90 0.54 -4.61 13.49
N TYR A 91 0.34 -4.23 14.76
CA TYR A 91 1.21 -3.26 15.43
C TYR A 91 2.65 -3.77 15.59
N GLU A 92 2.79 -5.07 15.86
CA GLU A 92 4.12 -5.68 15.93
C GLU A 92 4.84 -5.62 14.59
N ILE A 93 4.11 -5.88 13.50
CA ILE A 93 4.65 -5.81 12.14
C ILE A 93 5.07 -4.38 11.81
N MET A 94 4.25 -3.38 12.14
CA MET A 94 4.58 -1.98 11.92
C MET A 94 5.87 -1.57 12.61
N ASN A 95 6.12 -2.12 13.79
CA ASN A 95 7.29 -1.77 14.59
C ASN A 95 8.57 -2.48 14.15
N LYS A 96 8.50 -3.45 13.25
CA LYS A 96 9.68 -4.16 12.73
C LYS A 96 10.51 -3.32 11.77
N GLY A 97 9.92 -2.28 11.15
CA GLY A 97 10.63 -1.41 10.23
C GLY A 97 10.78 -1.94 8.81
N ASP A 98 10.11 -3.04 8.46
CA ASP A 98 10.03 -3.52 7.08
C ASP A 98 8.97 -2.75 6.30
N TRP A 99 8.99 -2.86 4.97
CA TRP A 99 7.92 -2.33 4.15
C TRP A 99 6.60 -2.98 4.54
N PHE A 100 5.57 -2.15 4.73
CA PHE A 100 4.24 -2.64 5.07
C PHE A 100 3.19 -1.85 4.29
N PHE A 101 2.50 -2.54 3.39
CA PHE A 101 1.46 -1.97 2.53
C PHE A 101 0.09 -2.45 3.00
N ILE A 102 -0.81 -1.50 3.25
CA ILE A 102 -2.15 -1.81 3.76
C ILE A 102 -3.19 -1.19 2.83
N GLU A 103 -4.05 -2.05 2.26
CA GLU A 103 -5.22 -1.63 1.51
C GLU A 103 -6.41 -1.52 2.46
N TRP A 104 -7.31 -0.57 2.21
CA TRP A 104 -8.48 -0.30 3.06
C TRP A 104 -8.09 -0.02 4.51
N PRO A 105 -7.30 1.04 4.76
CA PRO A 105 -6.71 1.29 6.08
C PRO A 105 -7.64 1.98 7.08
N GLU A 106 -8.91 2.20 6.78
CA GLU A 106 -9.81 3.07 7.54
C GLU A 106 -9.91 2.68 9.01
N LEU A 107 -9.92 1.37 9.32
CA LEU A 107 -9.97 0.90 10.70
C LEU A 107 -8.75 1.30 11.53
N LEU A 108 -7.63 1.58 10.87
CA LEU A 108 -6.34 1.84 11.52
C LEU A 108 -6.02 3.32 11.62
N LEU A 109 -6.58 4.16 10.74
CA LEU A 109 -6.16 5.55 10.59
C LEU A 109 -6.25 6.39 11.87
N ASN A 110 -7.24 6.14 12.71
CA ASN A 110 -7.44 6.90 13.95
C ASN A 110 -6.58 6.43 15.12
N SER A 111 -5.91 5.29 14.99
CA SER A 111 -5.15 4.67 16.08
C SER A 111 -3.69 4.45 15.76
N VAL A 112 -3.22 4.83 14.56
CA VAL A 112 -1.82 4.65 14.18
C VAL A 112 -0.98 5.81 14.73
N ASP A 113 0.12 5.46 15.40
CA ASP A 113 1.09 6.43 15.92
C ASP A 113 2.37 6.47 15.11
N ASN A 114 2.58 5.52 14.22
CA ASN A 114 3.75 5.44 13.37
C ASN A 114 3.64 6.43 12.21
N PRO A 115 4.74 7.06 11.78
CA PRO A 115 4.75 7.80 10.52
C PRO A 115 4.34 6.90 9.37
N TYR A 116 3.57 7.44 8.43
CA TYR A 116 3.12 6.67 7.28
C TYR A 116 2.99 7.54 6.03
N THR A 117 3.04 6.89 4.88
CA THR A 117 2.73 7.50 3.59
C THR A 117 1.34 7.02 3.18
N LYS A 118 0.50 7.92 2.71
CA LYS A 118 -0.83 7.56 2.21
C LYS A 118 -0.91 7.85 0.72
N ILE A 119 -1.37 6.86 -0.04
CA ILE A 119 -1.60 6.97 -1.48
C ILE A 119 -3.08 6.74 -1.72
N LYS A 120 -3.77 7.76 -2.21
CA LYS A 120 -5.17 7.65 -2.61
C LYS A 120 -5.26 7.61 -4.12
N ILE A 121 -5.89 6.58 -4.67
CA ILE A 121 -6.06 6.41 -6.10
C ILE A 121 -7.46 6.83 -6.50
N ILE A 122 -7.54 7.71 -7.50
CA ILE A 122 -8.79 8.24 -8.03
C ILE A 122 -8.89 7.84 -9.50
N THR A 123 -9.98 7.18 -9.87
CA THR A 123 -10.29 6.85 -11.25
C THR A 123 -10.80 8.10 -11.96
N LEU A 124 -10.13 8.53 -13.01
CA LEU A 124 -10.57 9.67 -13.83
C LEU A 124 -11.38 9.20 -15.04
N ASP A 125 -10.91 8.15 -15.70
CA ASP A 125 -11.61 7.49 -16.80
C ASP A 125 -11.10 6.05 -16.91
N LYS A 126 -11.50 5.34 -17.96
CA LYS A 126 -11.15 3.94 -18.17
C LYS A 126 -9.63 3.68 -18.11
N ASP A 127 -8.84 4.59 -18.64
CA ASP A 127 -7.39 4.39 -18.81
C ASP A 127 -6.53 5.33 -17.96
N THR A 128 -7.14 6.27 -17.24
CA THR A 128 -6.43 7.34 -16.53
C THR A 128 -6.75 7.32 -15.05
N ARG A 129 -5.71 7.50 -14.24
CA ARG A 129 -5.81 7.59 -12.79
C ARG A 129 -5.09 8.83 -12.29
N LYS A 130 -5.44 9.24 -11.09
CA LYS A 130 -4.72 10.25 -10.33
C LYS A 130 -4.43 9.69 -8.95
N ILE A 131 -3.22 9.91 -8.44
CA ILE A 131 -2.93 9.61 -7.05
C ILE A 131 -2.66 10.89 -6.28
N ASN A 132 -3.12 10.90 -5.04
CA ASN A 132 -2.73 11.89 -4.04
C ASN A 132 -1.80 11.20 -3.05
N LEU A 133 -0.57 11.69 -2.92
CA LEU A 133 0.43 11.13 -2.04
C LEU A 133 0.71 12.14 -0.92
N THR A 134 0.58 11.69 0.32
CA THR A 134 0.87 12.50 1.50
C THR A 134 1.74 11.71 2.48
N ASN A 135 2.65 12.39 3.15
CA ASN A 135 3.46 11.81 4.22
C ASN A 135 3.00 12.39 5.54
N HIS A 136 2.68 11.53 6.49
CA HIS A 136 2.23 11.88 7.82
C HIS A 136 3.33 11.54 8.83
N GLU A 137 3.91 12.57 9.41
CA GLU A 137 4.95 12.46 10.42
C GLU A 137 4.38 12.89 11.78
N PHE A 138 4.90 12.31 12.86
CA PHE A 138 4.48 12.63 14.22
C PHE A 138 5.64 13.11 15.07
#